data_f59d596ae4e351d13ca74e3d5c20ae61
#
_entry.id   f59d596ae4e351d13ca74e3d5c20ae61
#
_cell.length_a   1.000
_cell.length_b   1.000
_cell.length_c   1.000
_cell.angle_alpha   90.00
_cell.angle_beta   90.00
_cell.angle_gamma   90.00
#
_symmetry.space_group_name_H-M   'P 1'
#
loop_
_entity.id
_entity.type
_entity.pdbx_description
1 polymer ?
#
loop_
_entity_poly.entity_id
_entity_poly.type
_entity_poly.pdbx_seq_one_letter_code
_entity_poly.pdbx_strand_id
1 'polypeptide(L)'
;MKAARAARDSGCDAICCVPPVVYVGDEDAIIRHYQRVADAADLPFFAYNLPQMTQVEIMPALMEKLQKAVPQLIGLKHSALNFGNLCIFAQMGLKAFTGNGFLLLPALAAGGIGVVDAPPSVSPWTYVELFDAWEAGDLKTAKARQAETIAITELTRSGGAPHHNAKLIIGARTGMDLGVPLEPINRRDAAGAKALLAEAEVLGLTRSRV
;
A
#
# COMPACT_ATOMS: atom_id res chain seq x y z
N MET A 1 -18.41 -5.91 8.64
CA MET A 1 -19.31 -6.91 8.05
C MET A 1 -20.06 -6.40 6.82
N LYS A 2 -20.79 -5.26 6.86
CA LYS A 2 -21.48 -4.76 5.65
C LYS A 2 -20.52 -4.52 4.47
N ALA A 3 -19.41 -3.81 4.70
CA ALA A 3 -18.41 -3.56 3.65
C ALA A 3 -17.78 -4.84 3.09
N ALA A 4 -17.53 -5.84 3.94
CA ALA A 4 -16.98 -7.13 3.51
C ALA A 4 -17.94 -7.89 2.57
N ARG A 5 -19.24 -7.91 2.91
CA ARG A 5 -20.26 -8.48 2.02
C ARG A 5 -20.39 -7.69 0.73
N ALA A 6 -20.39 -6.36 0.81
CA ALA A 6 -20.48 -5.52 -0.39
C ALA A 6 -19.29 -5.76 -1.33
N ALA A 7 -18.07 -5.96 -0.82
CA ALA A 7 -16.91 -6.30 -1.64
C ALA A 7 -17.12 -7.64 -2.38
N ARG A 8 -17.58 -8.68 -1.69
CA ARG A 8 -17.94 -9.96 -2.32
C ARG A 8 -19.01 -9.78 -3.39
N ASP A 9 -20.11 -9.12 -3.03
CA ASP A 9 -21.28 -8.94 -3.91
C ASP A 9 -20.95 -8.06 -5.14
N SER A 10 -19.88 -7.26 -5.04
CA SER A 10 -19.32 -6.45 -6.15
C SER A 10 -18.28 -7.19 -7.00
N GLY A 11 -17.99 -8.47 -6.70
CA GLY A 11 -17.07 -9.29 -7.49
C GLY A 11 -15.58 -9.03 -7.20
N CYS A 12 -15.23 -8.57 -5.99
CA CYS A 12 -13.82 -8.49 -5.58
C CYS A 12 -13.22 -9.89 -5.44
N ASP A 13 -11.96 -10.06 -5.88
CA ASP A 13 -11.22 -11.34 -5.77
C ASP A 13 -10.67 -11.59 -4.37
N ALA A 14 -10.46 -10.54 -3.59
CA ALA A 14 -9.92 -10.60 -2.23
C ALA A 14 -10.31 -9.35 -1.43
N ILE A 15 -10.17 -9.42 -0.11
CA ILE A 15 -10.34 -8.27 0.78
C ILE A 15 -9.10 -8.03 1.64
N CYS A 16 -8.90 -6.77 2.02
CA CYS A 16 -7.85 -6.37 2.96
C CYS A 16 -8.46 -5.60 4.13
N CYS A 17 -8.08 -5.94 5.36
CA CYS A 17 -8.66 -5.33 6.56
C CYS A 17 -7.60 -5.01 7.62
N VAL A 18 -7.73 -3.83 8.25
CA VAL A 18 -6.95 -3.43 9.42
C VAL A 18 -7.49 -4.09 10.70
N PRO A 19 -6.68 -4.18 11.78
CA PRO A 19 -7.22 -4.45 13.13
C PRO A 19 -8.26 -3.40 13.55
N PRO A 20 -9.02 -3.62 14.65
CA PRO A 20 -9.89 -2.59 15.21
C PRO A 20 -9.12 -1.28 15.49
N VAL A 21 -9.68 -0.11 15.09
CA VAL A 21 -8.96 1.17 15.10
C VAL A 21 -9.20 1.97 16.38
N VAL A 22 -10.44 2.04 16.86
CA VAL A 22 -10.81 2.94 17.98
C VAL A 22 -10.59 2.29 19.34
N TYR A 23 -10.93 1.01 19.44
CA TYR A 23 -10.76 0.23 20.66
C TYR A 23 -9.78 -0.88 20.41
N VAL A 24 -8.58 -0.73 20.98
CA VAL A 24 -7.56 -1.76 20.95
C VAL A 24 -7.96 -2.87 21.90
N GLY A 25 -8.33 -4.02 21.34
CA GLY A 25 -8.63 -5.22 22.12
C GLY A 25 -7.36 -6.04 22.39
N ASP A 26 -7.53 -7.08 23.20
CA ASP A 26 -6.54 -8.13 23.33
C ASP A 26 -6.38 -8.94 22.02
N GLU A 27 -5.43 -9.84 21.99
CA GLU A 27 -5.18 -10.68 20.80
C GLU A 27 -6.41 -11.50 20.38
N ASP A 28 -7.18 -12.00 21.35
CA ASP A 28 -8.39 -12.79 21.07
C ASP A 28 -9.48 -11.92 20.43
N ALA A 29 -9.60 -10.65 20.84
CA ALA A 29 -10.53 -9.71 20.22
C ALA A 29 -10.11 -9.39 18.77
N ILE A 30 -8.81 -9.25 18.52
CA ILE A 30 -8.26 -9.03 17.18
C ILE A 30 -8.53 -10.26 16.30
N ILE A 31 -8.28 -11.46 16.79
CA ILE A 31 -8.56 -12.72 16.07
C ILE A 31 -10.04 -12.83 15.74
N ARG A 32 -10.93 -12.63 16.73
CA ARG A 32 -12.38 -12.65 16.50
C ARG A 32 -12.84 -11.59 15.48
N HIS A 33 -12.20 -10.41 15.46
CA HIS A 33 -12.50 -9.38 14.47
C HIS A 33 -12.19 -9.88 13.05
N TYR A 34 -11.00 -10.42 12.83
CA TYR A 34 -10.59 -10.93 11.52
C TYR A 34 -11.43 -12.12 11.07
N GLN A 35 -11.74 -13.09 11.96
CA GLN A 35 -12.65 -14.19 11.67
C GLN A 35 -14.01 -13.69 11.16
N ARG A 36 -14.64 -12.77 11.89
CA ARG A 36 -15.95 -12.21 11.50
C ARG A 36 -15.93 -11.45 10.17
N VAL A 37 -14.82 -10.77 9.85
CA VAL A 37 -14.68 -10.06 8.58
C VAL A 37 -14.47 -11.05 7.44
N ALA A 38 -13.58 -12.01 7.62
CA ALA A 38 -13.28 -13.06 6.64
C ALA A 38 -14.51 -13.91 6.34
N ASP A 39 -15.22 -14.39 7.36
CA ASP A 39 -16.46 -15.16 7.22
C ASP A 39 -17.57 -14.36 6.50
N ALA A 40 -17.65 -13.04 6.76
CA ALA A 40 -18.66 -12.22 6.12
C ALA A 40 -18.40 -11.98 4.63
N ALA A 41 -17.14 -11.95 4.22
CA ALA A 41 -16.74 -11.80 2.83
C ALA A 41 -16.74 -13.14 2.08
N ASP A 42 -16.28 -14.19 2.75
CA ASP A 42 -16.01 -15.51 2.14
C ASP A 42 -15.10 -15.40 0.90
N LEU A 43 -14.03 -14.61 1.05
CA LEU A 43 -13.04 -14.30 0.03
C LEU A 43 -11.63 -14.48 0.60
N PRO A 44 -10.60 -14.67 -0.26
CA PRO A 44 -9.21 -14.55 0.14
C PRO A 44 -8.97 -13.27 0.94
N PHE A 45 -8.25 -13.38 2.06
CA PHE A 45 -8.12 -12.33 3.05
C PHE A 45 -6.67 -11.88 3.21
N PHE A 46 -6.45 -10.57 3.21
CA PHE A 46 -5.18 -9.95 3.57
C PHE A 46 -5.32 -9.17 4.87
N ALA A 47 -4.47 -9.43 5.84
CA ALA A 47 -4.34 -8.58 7.01
C ALA A 47 -3.60 -7.28 6.65
N TYR A 48 -4.03 -6.14 7.22
CA TYR A 48 -3.32 -4.88 7.00
C TYR A 48 -2.62 -4.45 8.30
N ASN A 49 -1.30 -4.63 8.33
CA ASN A 49 -0.46 -4.22 9.45
C ASN A 49 -0.10 -2.73 9.32
N LEU A 50 -0.84 -1.87 10.03
CA LEU A 50 -0.73 -0.41 9.98
C LEU A 50 -0.74 0.18 11.40
N PRO A 51 0.27 -0.08 12.23
CA PRO A 51 0.26 0.30 13.65
C PRO A 51 0.19 1.81 13.87
N GLN A 52 0.67 2.63 12.93
CA GLN A 52 0.59 4.09 13.00
C GLN A 52 -0.85 4.63 13.08
N MET A 53 -1.83 3.87 12.56
CA MET A 53 -3.24 4.25 12.56
C MET A 53 -4.07 3.42 13.53
N THR A 54 -3.69 2.16 13.73
CA THR A 54 -4.49 1.20 14.49
C THR A 54 -4.02 1.02 15.93
N GLN A 55 -2.80 1.48 16.26
CA GLN A 55 -2.11 1.23 17.53
C GLN A 55 -1.88 -0.27 17.82
N VAL A 56 -2.12 -1.12 16.83
CA VAL A 56 -1.89 -2.56 16.88
C VAL A 56 -0.85 -2.91 15.83
N GLU A 57 0.30 -3.44 16.23
CA GLU A 57 1.24 -4.07 15.33
C GLU A 57 1.00 -5.58 15.30
N ILE A 58 0.74 -6.11 14.11
CA ILE A 58 0.66 -7.56 13.91
C ILE A 58 2.09 -8.10 13.86
N MET A 59 2.54 -8.64 14.98
CA MET A 59 3.83 -9.31 15.11
C MET A 59 3.76 -10.76 14.58
N PRO A 60 4.88 -11.40 14.23
CA PRO A 60 4.89 -12.78 13.74
C PRO A 60 4.11 -13.77 14.62
N ALA A 61 4.25 -13.68 15.95
CA ALA A 61 3.52 -14.55 16.88
C ALA A 61 1.98 -14.40 16.78
N LEU A 62 1.49 -13.17 16.62
CA LEU A 62 0.06 -12.95 16.40
C LEU A 62 -0.36 -13.44 14.99
N MET A 63 0.50 -13.25 13.99
CA MET A 63 0.23 -13.73 12.63
C MET A 63 0.10 -15.26 12.58
N GLU A 64 0.92 -16.02 13.32
CA GLU A 64 0.76 -17.47 13.44
C GLU A 64 -0.60 -17.88 14.01
N LYS A 65 -1.09 -17.14 15.01
CA LYS A 65 -2.43 -17.37 15.58
C LYS A 65 -3.52 -17.05 14.56
N LEU A 66 -3.35 -15.96 13.81
CA LEU A 66 -4.29 -15.55 12.75
C LEU A 66 -4.34 -16.58 11.61
N GLN A 67 -3.21 -17.12 11.16
CA GLN A 67 -3.19 -18.17 10.13
C GLN A 67 -3.94 -19.44 10.56
N LYS A 68 -3.88 -19.79 11.86
CA LYS A 68 -4.61 -20.93 12.41
C LYS A 68 -6.11 -20.65 12.56
N ALA A 69 -6.47 -19.40 12.86
CA ALA A 69 -7.83 -19.03 13.21
C ALA A 69 -8.68 -18.52 12.05
N VAL A 70 -8.03 -18.07 10.95
CA VAL A 70 -8.66 -17.44 9.77
C VAL A 70 -8.22 -18.19 8.52
N PRO A 71 -8.92 -19.25 8.11
CA PRO A 71 -8.53 -20.09 6.95
C PRO A 71 -8.40 -19.31 5.63
N GLN A 72 -9.14 -18.20 5.48
CA GLN A 72 -9.09 -17.35 4.29
C GLN A 72 -7.85 -16.45 4.23
N LEU A 73 -7.04 -16.38 5.31
CA LEU A 73 -5.86 -15.52 5.38
C LEU A 73 -4.74 -16.05 4.48
N ILE A 74 -4.47 -15.35 3.39
CA ILE A 74 -3.45 -15.71 2.40
C ILE A 74 -2.25 -14.77 2.39
N GLY A 75 -2.33 -13.63 3.05
CA GLY A 75 -1.26 -12.64 3.01
C GLY A 75 -1.52 -11.41 3.86
N LEU A 76 -0.67 -10.43 3.66
CA LEU A 76 -0.79 -9.15 4.34
C LEU A 76 -0.27 -7.98 3.51
N LYS A 77 -0.77 -6.78 3.82
CA LYS A 77 -0.12 -5.51 3.51
C LYS A 77 0.63 -5.03 4.76
N HIS A 78 1.95 -4.88 4.65
CA HIS A 78 2.82 -4.49 5.75
C HIS A 78 3.27 -3.04 5.62
N SER A 79 2.70 -2.15 6.42
CA SER A 79 3.05 -0.73 6.52
C SER A 79 3.72 -0.36 7.86
N ALA A 80 3.99 -1.35 8.73
CA ALA A 80 4.78 -1.13 9.93
C ALA A 80 6.25 -0.81 9.58
N LEU A 81 6.92 -0.12 10.50
CA LEU A 81 8.30 0.37 10.26
C LEU A 81 9.34 -0.76 10.25
N ASN A 82 9.07 -1.86 10.95
CA ASN A 82 10.01 -2.99 11.01
C ASN A 82 9.93 -3.83 9.74
N PHE A 83 10.79 -3.51 8.78
CA PHE A 83 10.91 -4.27 7.52
C PHE A 83 11.29 -5.74 7.73
N GLY A 84 12.04 -6.06 8.80
CA GLY A 84 12.40 -7.44 9.13
C GLY A 84 11.17 -8.34 9.33
N ASN A 85 10.08 -7.81 9.86
CA ASN A 85 8.82 -8.56 9.99
C ASN A 85 8.22 -8.92 8.62
N LEU A 86 8.36 -8.08 7.59
CA LEU A 86 7.92 -8.42 6.23
C LEU A 86 8.64 -9.67 5.71
N CYS A 87 9.97 -9.75 5.93
CA CYS A 87 10.77 -10.91 5.55
C CYS A 87 10.28 -12.19 6.26
N ILE A 88 9.99 -12.08 7.56
CA ILE A 88 9.46 -13.20 8.35
C ILE A 88 8.10 -13.65 7.81
N PHE A 89 7.19 -12.72 7.54
CA PHE A 89 5.88 -13.03 6.98
C PHE A 89 5.96 -13.72 5.62
N ALA A 90 6.88 -13.30 4.75
CA ALA A 90 7.13 -13.98 3.48
C ALA A 90 7.63 -15.42 3.70
N GLN A 91 8.55 -15.64 4.67
CA GLN A 91 9.03 -16.98 5.05
C GLN A 91 7.94 -17.86 5.68
N MET A 92 6.91 -17.27 6.31
CA MET A 92 5.73 -17.99 6.80
C MET A 92 4.78 -18.43 5.66
N GLY A 93 5.14 -18.20 4.40
CA GLY A 93 4.34 -18.54 3.21
C GLY A 93 3.22 -17.55 2.91
N LEU A 94 3.22 -16.37 3.51
CA LEU A 94 2.21 -15.34 3.26
C LEU A 94 2.56 -14.50 2.03
N LYS A 95 1.56 -14.13 1.25
CA LYS A 95 1.67 -13.14 0.18
C LYS A 95 1.88 -11.76 0.80
N ALA A 96 3.15 -11.34 0.96
CA ALA A 96 3.50 -10.11 1.67
C ALA A 96 3.68 -8.93 0.71
N PHE A 97 2.78 -7.94 0.79
CA PHE A 97 2.95 -6.64 0.12
C PHE A 97 3.63 -5.65 1.06
N THR A 98 4.63 -4.91 0.56
CA THR A 98 5.09 -3.72 1.30
C THR A 98 4.08 -2.58 1.15
N GLY A 99 3.84 -1.86 2.23
CA GLY A 99 3.06 -0.62 2.24
C GLY A 99 3.93 0.63 2.09
N ASN A 100 5.13 0.48 1.55
CA ASN A 100 6.09 1.58 1.43
C ASN A 100 6.76 1.58 0.04
N GLY A 101 6.47 2.62 -0.76
CA GLY A 101 7.00 2.79 -2.11
C GLY A 101 8.53 2.84 -2.20
N PHE A 102 9.22 3.20 -1.12
CA PHE A 102 10.69 3.14 -1.05
C PHE A 102 11.26 1.72 -1.04
N LEU A 103 10.45 0.70 -0.77
CA LEU A 103 10.92 -0.64 -0.43
C LEU A 103 10.45 -1.72 -1.41
N LEU A 104 10.04 -1.38 -2.65
CA LEU A 104 9.56 -2.41 -3.56
C LEU A 104 10.66 -3.43 -3.89
N LEU A 105 11.80 -2.99 -4.40
CA LEU A 105 12.90 -3.91 -4.76
C LEU A 105 13.44 -4.68 -3.55
N PRO A 106 13.72 -4.06 -2.40
CA PRO A 106 14.08 -4.79 -1.17
C PRO A 106 13.01 -5.81 -0.75
N ALA A 107 11.72 -5.47 -0.87
CA ALA A 107 10.64 -6.38 -0.52
C ALA A 107 10.60 -7.60 -1.45
N LEU A 108 10.75 -7.42 -2.77
CA LEU A 108 10.82 -8.50 -3.73
C LEU A 108 12.02 -9.42 -3.42
N ALA A 109 13.20 -8.83 -3.14
CA ALA A 109 14.39 -9.58 -2.77
C ALA A 109 14.24 -10.38 -1.47
N ALA A 110 13.35 -9.95 -0.57
CA ALA A 110 13.05 -10.63 0.69
C ALA A 110 11.87 -11.64 0.58
N GLY A 111 11.36 -11.91 -0.62
CA GLY A 111 10.22 -12.81 -0.85
C GLY A 111 8.85 -12.15 -0.76
N GLY A 112 8.79 -10.82 -0.65
CA GLY A 112 7.55 -10.07 -0.85
C GLY A 112 7.08 -10.13 -2.30
N ILE A 113 5.80 -9.83 -2.54
CA ILE A 113 5.18 -10.01 -3.86
C ILE A 113 4.78 -8.70 -4.55
N GLY A 114 5.05 -7.55 -3.94
CA GLY A 114 4.70 -6.26 -4.53
C GLY A 114 4.54 -5.14 -3.52
N VAL A 115 3.98 -4.03 -3.98
CA VAL A 115 3.74 -2.83 -3.18
C VAL A 115 2.29 -2.36 -3.28
N VAL A 116 1.75 -1.89 -2.16
CA VAL A 116 0.45 -1.21 -2.10
C VAL A 116 0.61 0.09 -1.32
N ASP A 117 0.79 1.20 -2.03
CA ASP A 117 1.01 2.54 -1.47
C ASP A 117 0.41 3.61 -2.42
N ALA A 118 0.43 4.88 -2.04
CA ALA A 118 -0.06 5.99 -2.87
C ALA A 118 0.86 6.30 -4.08
N PRO A 119 2.21 6.34 -3.97
CA PRO A 119 3.08 6.66 -5.10
C PRO A 119 2.90 5.80 -6.35
N PRO A 120 2.61 4.49 -6.28
CA PRO A 120 2.28 3.69 -7.46
C PRO A 120 1.09 4.21 -8.28
N SER A 121 0.13 4.92 -7.67
CA SER A 121 -0.96 5.54 -8.44
C SER A 121 -0.49 6.74 -9.27
N VAL A 122 0.58 7.39 -8.83
CA VAL A 122 1.16 8.54 -9.54
C VAL A 122 1.97 8.09 -10.75
N SER A 123 2.72 6.99 -10.65
CA SER A 123 3.53 6.45 -11.74
C SER A 123 3.47 4.91 -11.80
N PRO A 124 2.33 4.32 -12.17
CA PRO A 124 2.18 2.87 -12.15
C PRO A 124 3.21 2.16 -13.04
N TRP A 125 3.56 2.75 -14.18
CA TRP A 125 4.54 2.18 -15.13
C TRP A 125 5.93 2.00 -14.50
N THR A 126 6.44 2.94 -13.71
CA THR A 126 7.76 2.81 -13.07
C THR A 126 7.82 1.62 -12.12
N TYR A 127 6.72 1.38 -11.39
CA TYR A 127 6.62 0.24 -10.47
C TYR A 127 6.45 -1.08 -11.21
N VAL A 128 5.70 -1.10 -12.32
CA VAL A 128 5.57 -2.27 -13.20
C VAL A 128 6.91 -2.59 -13.86
N GLU A 129 7.58 -1.60 -14.46
CA GLU A 129 8.91 -1.77 -15.08
C GLU A 129 9.96 -2.28 -14.08
N LEU A 130 9.89 -1.84 -12.82
CA LEU A 130 10.75 -2.39 -11.75
C LEU A 130 10.45 -3.87 -11.51
N PHE A 131 9.17 -4.20 -11.36
CA PHE A 131 8.73 -5.57 -11.11
C PHE A 131 9.13 -6.50 -12.26
N ASP A 132 8.87 -6.10 -13.51
CA ASP A 132 9.23 -6.88 -14.70
C ASP A 132 10.74 -7.08 -14.82
N ALA A 133 11.54 -6.04 -14.53
CA ALA A 133 13.00 -6.15 -14.51
C ALA A 133 13.49 -7.12 -13.42
N TRP A 134 12.86 -7.10 -12.24
CA TRP A 134 13.15 -8.07 -11.19
C TRP A 134 12.84 -9.50 -11.63
N GLU A 135 11.66 -9.75 -12.17
CA GLU A 135 11.24 -11.08 -12.66
C GLU A 135 12.16 -11.59 -13.79
N ALA A 136 12.65 -10.68 -14.65
CA ALA A 136 13.60 -11.00 -15.70
C ALA A 136 15.06 -11.19 -15.21
N GLY A 137 15.34 -10.95 -13.92
CA GLY A 137 16.70 -11.00 -13.38
C GLY A 137 17.59 -9.81 -13.77
N ASP A 138 17.03 -8.76 -14.40
CA ASP A 138 17.75 -7.53 -14.73
C ASP A 138 17.87 -6.59 -13.53
N LEU A 139 18.78 -6.94 -12.65
CA LEU A 139 19.04 -6.15 -11.44
C LEU A 139 19.53 -4.72 -11.72
N LYS A 140 20.15 -4.48 -12.89
CA LYS A 140 20.61 -3.14 -13.26
C LYS A 140 19.40 -2.22 -13.49
N THR A 141 18.47 -2.66 -14.33
CA THR A 141 17.22 -1.92 -14.59
C THR A 141 16.36 -1.83 -13.32
N ALA A 142 16.19 -2.91 -12.56
CA ALA A 142 15.43 -2.91 -11.32
C ALA A 142 15.96 -1.87 -10.31
N LYS A 143 17.28 -1.77 -10.13
CA LYS A 143 17.91 -0.75 -9.27
C LYS A 143 17.69 0.67 -9.79
N ALA A 144 17.78 0.90 -11.10
CA ALA A 144 17.53 2.20 -11.70
C ALA A 144 16.07 2.63 -11.48
N ARG A 145 15.11 1.74 -11.72
CA ARG A 145 13.69 2.00 -11.44
C ARG A 145 13.41 2.20 -9.96
N GLN A 146 14.09 1.47 -9.06
CA GLN A 146 13.97 1.71 -7.62
C GLN A 146 14.41 3.13 -7.24
N ALA A 147 15.46 3.66 -7.83
CA ALA A 147 15.87 5.05 -7.59
C ALA A 147 14.78 6.05 -8.06
N GLU A 148 14.14 5.79 -9.18
CA GLU A 148 13.00 6.60 -9.66
C GLU A 148 11.79 6.50 -8.72
N THR A 149 11.45 5.29 -8.22
CA THR A 149 10.35 5.14 -7.25
C THR A 149 10.61 5.90 -5.95
N ILE A 150 11.87 6.03 -5.54
CA ILE A 150 12.26 6.85 -4.38
C ILE A 150 11.93 8.32 -4.65
N ALA A 151 12.38 8.89 -5.77
CA ALA A 151 12.11 10.28 -6.12
C ALA A 151 10.60 10.57 -6.24
N ILE A 152 9.84 9.66 -6.86
CA ILE A 152 8.38 9.75 -6.97
C ILE A 152 7.73 9.72 -5.58
N THR A 153 8.19 8.85 -4.69
CA THR A 153 7.66 8.73 -3.32
C THR A 153 7.96 9.99 -2.51
N GLU A 154 9.18 10.53 -2.60
CA GLU A 154 9.55 11.79 -1.94
C GLU A 154 8.68 12.95 -2.43
N LEU A 155 8.53 13.10 -3.75
CA LEU A 155 7.67 14.12 -4.32
C LEU A 155 6.21 13.96 -3.87
N THR A 156 5.68 12.75 -3.93
CA THR A 156 4.29 12.46 -3.52
C THR A 156 4.06 12.79 -2.05
N ARG A 157 5.04 12.56 -1.18
CA ARG A 157 4.94 12.84 0.27
C ARG A 157 5.35 14.25 0.68
N SER A 158 5.93 15.02 -0.23
CA SER A 158 6.44 16.35 0.06
C SER A 158 5.38 17.29 0.65
N GLY A 159 5.79 18.19 1.54
CA GLY A 159 4.90 19.17 2.17
C GLY A 159 3.77 18.59 3.02
N GLY A 160 3.86 17.32 3.42
CA GLY A 160 2.88 16.68 4.31
C GLY A 160 1.47 16.49 3.73
N ALA A 161 1.31 16.57 2.40
CA ALA A 161 0.00 16.47 1.74
C ALA A 161 -0.05 15.34 0.67
N PRO A 162 0.29 14.09 1.00
CA PRO A 162 0.48 13.03 0.02
C PRO A 162 -0.76 12.75 -0.85
N HIS A 163 -1.94 12.77 -0.26
CA HIS A 163 -3.19 12.53 -1.00
C HIS A 163 -3.52 13.66 -1.97
N HIS A 164 -3.29 14.92 -1.57
CA HIS A 164 -3.50 16.07 -2.44
C HIS A 164 -2.45 16.10 -3.57
N ASN A 165 -1.19 15.81 -3.24
CA ASN A 165 -0.12 15.75 -4.24
C ASN A 165 -0.42 14.71 -5.33
N ALA A 166 -0.85 13.50 -4.94
CA ALA A 166 -1.23 12.46 -5.90
C ALA A 166 -2.38 12.93 -6.80
N LYS A 167 -3.43 13.53 -6.24
CA LYS A 167 -4.57 14.07 -7.01
C LYS A 167 -4.13 15.16 -8.00
N LEU A 168 -3.28 16.08 -7.57
CA LEU A 168 -2.76 17.16 -8.44
C LEU A 168 -1.96 16.60 -9.61
N ILE A 169 -1.04 15.67 -9.36
CA ILE A 169 -0.18 15.08 -10.41
C ILE A 169 -1.02 14.24 -11.39
N ILE A 170 -1.90 13.39 -10.87
CA ILE A 170 -2.77 12.57 -11.72
C ILE A 170 -3.73 13.45 -12.51
N GLY A 171 -4.32 14.46 -11.87
CA GLY A 171 -5.20 15.43 -12.54
C GLY A 171 -4.52 16.16 -13.68
N ALA A 172 -3.28 16.66 -13.45
CA ALA A 172 -2.49 17.33 -14.48
C ALA A 172 -2.19 16.41 -15.68
N ARG A 173 -1.93 15.12 -15.43
CA ARG A 173 -1.67 14.13 -16.47
C ARG A 173 -2.91 13.75 -17.28
N THR A 174 -4.04 13.61 -16.62
CA THR A 174 -5.27 13.06 -17.22
C THR A 174 -6.26 14.12 -17.68
N GLY A 175 -6.07 15.37 -17.29
CA GLY A 175 -7.05 16.44 -17.49
C GLY A 175 -8.29 16.33 -16.58
N MET A 176 -8.31 15.41 -15.62
CA MET A 176 -9.44 15.19 -14.72
C MET A 176 -9.34 16.08 -13.47
N ASP A 177 -10.43 16.68 -13.04
CA ASP A 177 -10.52 17.26 -11.72
C ASP A 177 -10.80 16.15 -10.69
N LEU A 178 -9.78 15.80 -9.91
CA LEU A 178 -9.90 14.80 -8.83
C LEU A 178 -10.31 15.41 -7.49
N GLY A 179 -10.61 16.70 -7.48
CA GLY A 179 -10.99 17.45 -6.28
C GLY A 179 -9.90 17.49 -5.22
N VAL A 180 -10.28 17.86 -4.00
CA VAL A 180 -9.39 17.98 -2.86
C VAL A 180 -9.67 16.87 -1.83
N PRO A 181 -8.70 16.49 -0.99
CA PRO A 181 -8.96 15.58 0.11
C PRO A 181 -9.91 16.21 1.13
N LEU A 182 -10.66 15.35 1.84
CA LEU A 182 -11.54 15.76 2.93
C LEU A 182 -10.71 16.21 4.14
N GLU A 183 -11.24 17.17 4.92
CA GLU A 183 -10.67 17.53 6.22
C GLU A 183 -10.66 16.31 7.16
N PRO A 184 -9.63 16.17 8.03
CA PRO A 184 -8.53 17.10 8.31
C PRO A 184 -7.26 16.86 7.47
N ILE A 185 -7.35 16.18 6.32
CA ILE A 185 -6.19 15.87 5.49
C ILE A 185 -5.59 17.15 4.90
N ASN A 186 -4.28 17.30 5.03
CA ASN A 186 -3.55 18.48 4.56
C ASN A 186 -3.71 18.70 3.06
N ARG A 187 -3.78 19.97 2.67
CA ARG A 187 -3.85 20.43 1.28
C ARG A 187 -2.70 21.38 0.98
N ARG A 188 -2.27 21.41 -0.27
CA ARG A 188 -1.39 22.45 -0.75
C ARG A 188 -2.20 23.71 -1.06
N ASP A 189 -1.60 24.86 -0.82
CA ASP A 189 -2.04 26.14 -1.40
C ASP A 189 -1.68 26.21 -2.90
N ALA A 190 -2.13 27.27 -3.57
CA ALA A 190 -1.90 27.43 -5.00
C ALA A 190 -0.41 27.51 -5.38
N ALA A 191 0.42 28.16 -4.55
CA ALA A 191 1.86 28.28 -4.79
C ALA A 191 2.55 26.92 -4.65
N GLY A 192 2.22 26.18 -3.59
CA GLY A 192 2.75 24.83 -3.36
C GLY A 192 2.28 23.83 -4.41
N ALA A 193 1.05 23.93 -4.90
CA ALA A 193 0.55 23.10 -6.00
C ALA A 193 1.31 23.37 -7.30
N LYS A 194 1.57 24.65 -7.64
CA LYS A 194 2.37 25.03 -8.81
C LYS A 194 3.80 24.52 -8.73
N ALA A 195 4.45 24.64 -7.56
CA ALA A 195 5.81 24.12 -7.36
C ALA A 195 5.85 22.58 -7.51
N LEU A 196 4.90 21.87 -6.89
CA LEU A 196 4.78 20.42 -7.02
C LEU A 196 4.66 19.98 -8.49
N LEU A 197 3.81 20.62 -9.27
CA LEU A 197 3.59 20.26 -10.67
C LEU A 197 4.82 20.54 -11.54
N ALA A 198 5.59 21.59 -11.25
CA ALA A 198 6.86 21.85 -11.93
C ALA A 198 7.89 20.73 -11.66
N GLU A 199 8.01 20.27 -10.40
CA GLU A 199 8.87 19.14 -10.06
C GLU A 199 8.36 17.83 -10.69
N ALA A 200 7.04 17.61 -10.69
CA ALA A 200 6.43 16.45 -11.33
C ALA A 200 6.68 16.41 -12.85
N GLU A 201 6.72 17.56 -13.50
CA GLU A 201 7.04 17.66 -14.93
C GLU A 201 8.49 17.26 -15.22
N VAL A 202 9.44 17.67 -14.38
CA VAL A 202 10.85 17.25 -14.47
C VAL A 202 10.98 15.72 -14.38
N LEU A 203 10.18 15.08 -13.53
CA LEU A 203 10.13 13.63 -13.40
C LEU A 203 9.26 12.94 -14.48
N GLY A 204 8.68 13.70 -15.41
CA GLY A 204 7.84 13.17 -16.49
C GLY A 204 6.48 12.61 -16.03
N LEU A 205 6.01 12.99 -14.84
CA LEU A 205 4.79 12.44 -14.22
C LEU A 205 3.49 13.09 -14.71
N THR A 206 3.60 14.27 -15.35
CA THR A 206 2.46 15.03 -15.89
C THR A 206 2.15 14.70 -17.35
N ARG A 207 2.99 13.89 -18.01
CA ARG A 207 2.79 13.52 -19.42
C ARG A 207 1.92 12.27 -19.52
N SER A 208 0.96 12.27 -20.45
CA SER A 208 0.26 11.03 -20.82
C SER A 208 1.26 10.05 -21.45
N ARG A 209 1.16 8.78 -21.08
CA ARG A 209 1.92 7.67 -21.68
C ARG A 209 0.98 6.71 -22.44
N VAL A 210 -0.23 7.20 -22.74
CA VAL A 210 -1.22 6.50 -23.59
C VAL A 210 -1.15 7.06 -24.98
#